data_7f4ac13b06e739499d0760d8210fe717
#
_entry.id   7f4ac13b06e739499d0760d8210fe717
#
_cell.length_a   1.000
_cell.length_b   1.000
_cell.length_c   1.000
_cell.angle_alpha   90.00
_cell.angle_beta   90.00
_cell.angle_gamma   90.00
#
_symmetry.space_group_name_H-M   'P 1'
#
loop_
_entity.id
_entity.type
_entity.pdbx_description
1 polymer ?
#
loop_
_entity_poly.entity_id
_entity_poly.type
_entity_poly.pdbx_seq_one_letter_code
_entity_poly.pdbx_strand_id
1 'polypeptide(L)'
;MKKKQEILYCLPFVLLLLAELIIHWKIDLNVIGGDDTVFLAYSQEEGFSLLPWLAERYMTWSSRTAVEAVLMVMVTLPAVVWRIADSFVVVIGAAALTRLLEKREYREYYSFFISLMFLALPYSYMSLAGWIVTS
;
A
#
# COMPACT_ATOMS: atom_id res chain seq x y z
N MET A 1 -17.09 29.09 -9.65
CA MET A 1 -17.74 27.84 -9.19
C MET A 1 -16.88 26.60 -9.46
N LYS A 2 -16.37 26.34 -10.67
CA LYS A 2 -15.56 25.16 -10.99
C LYS A 2 -14.36 24.91 -10.05
N LYS A 3 -13.56 25.96 -9.75
CA LYS A 3 -12.36 25.83 -8.89
C LYS A 3 -12.70 25.35 -7.46
N LYS A 4 -13.83 25.78 -6.89
CA LYS A 4 -14.28 25.35 -5.57
C LYS A 4 -14.67 23.85 -5.56
N GLN A 5 -15.32 23.39 -6.62
CA GLN A 5 -15.70 21.98 -6.77
C GLN A 5 -14.47 21.08 -6.94
N GLU A 6 -13.47 21.50 -7.70
CA GLU A 6 -12.20 20.77 -7.82
C GLU A 6 -11.47 20.63 -6.46
N ILE A 7 -11.46 21.72 -5.67
CA ILE A 7 -10.87 21.66 -4.32
C ILE A 7 -11.64 20.68 -3.44
N LEU A 8 -12.98 20.75 -3.43
CA LEU A 8 -13.80 19.83 -2.63
C LEU A 8 -13.66 18.37 -3.06
N TYR A 9 -13.41 18.12 -4.35
CA TYR A 9 -13.15 16.79 -4.86
C TYR A 9 -11.78 16.23 -4.44
N CYS A 10 -10.74 17.06 -4.45
CA CYS A 10 -9.39 16.64 -4.13
C CYS A 10 -9.13 16.58 -2.61
N LEU A 11 -9.81 17.38 -1.82
CA LEU A 11 -9.58 17.52 -0.38
C LEU A 11 -9.67 16.18 0.39
N PRO A 12 -10.65 15.29 0.15
CA PRO A 12 -10.71 13.99 0.83
C PRO A 12 -9.49 13.11 0.58
N PHE A 13 -8.93 13.13 -0.63
CA PHE A 13 -7.72 12.37 -0.95
C PHE A 13 -6.47 12.93 -0.26
N VAL A 14 -6.37 14.25 -0.13
CA VAL A 14 -5.28 14.88 0.63
C VAL A 14 -5.38 14.53 2.11
N LEU A 15 -6.60 14.57 2.68
CA LEU A 15 -6.82 14.18 4.07
C LEU A 15 -6.55 12.69 4.28
N LEU A 16 -6.96 11.83 3.35
CA LEU A 16 -6.64 10.41 3.37
C LEU A 16 -5.11 10.19 3.36
N LEU A 17 -4.39 10.85 2.45
CA LEU A 17 -2.93 10.75 2.39
C LEU A 17 -2.26 11.12 3.72
N LEU A 18 -2.67 12.22 4.33
CA LEU A 18 -2.13 12.65 5.63
C LEU A 18 -2.43 11.63 6.73
N ALA A 19 -3.65 11.09 6.75
CA ALA A 19 -4.04 10.05 7.70
C ALA A 19 -3.22 8.77 7.49
N GLU A 20 -3.07 8.30 6.25
CA GLU A 20 -2.27 7.13 5.89
C GLU A 20 -0.80 7.29 6.31
N LEU A 21 -0.19 8.44 6.01
CA LEU A 21 1.17 8.73 6.45
C LEU A 21 1.32 8.65 7.97
N ILE A 22 0.34 9.15 8.74
CA ILE A 22 0.35 9.07 10.21
C ILE A 22 0.19 7.62 10.67
N ILE A 23 -0.71 6.86 10.07
CA ILE A 23 -0.96 5.45 10.40
C ILE A 23 0.29 4.63 10.11
N HIS A 24 0.84 4.71 8.89
CA HIS A 24 2.03 3.98 8.49
C HIS A 24 3.27 4.36 9.32
N TRP A 25 3.35 5.59 9.82
CA TRP A 25 4.43 5.99 10.70
C TRP A 25 4.37 5.35 12.08
N LYS A 26 3.17 4.96 12.52
CA LYS A 26 2.94 4.29 13.81
C LYS A 26 3.03 2.77 13.75
N ILE A 27 3.04 2.17 12.56
CA ILE A 27 3.19 0.72 12.39
C ILE A 27 4.58 0.32 12.86
N ASP A 28 4.63 -0.65 13.78
CA ASP A 28 5.88 -1.25 14.22
C ASP A 28 6.35 -2.29 13.20
N LEU A 29 7.50 -2.00 12.58
CA LEU A 29 8.11 -2.87 11.58
C LEU A 29 8.96 -4.00 12.16
N ASN A 30 9.10 -4.04 13.49
CA ASN A 30 9.88 -5.07 14.17
C ASN A 30 9.00 -6.25 14.61
N VAL A 31 7.79 -6.37 14.06
CA VAL A 31 6.91 -7.49 14.36
C VAL A 31 7.53 -8.78 13.80
N ILE A 32 8.00 -9.64 14.68
CA ILE A 32 8.61 -10.92 14.33
C ILE A 32 7.53 -11.87 13.81
N GLY A 33 7.76 -12.45 12.63
CA GLY A 33 6.93 -13.52 12.06
C GLY A 33 6.03 -13.11 10.88
N GLY A 34 6.16 -11.88 10.38
CA GLY A 34 5.54 -11.48 9.11
C GLY A 34 6.34 -11.91 7.88
N ASP A 35 5.72 -11.92 6.73
CA ASP A 35 6.37 -12.21 5.45
C ASP A 35 7.57 -11.30 5.20
N ASP A 36 7.52 -10.06 5.64
CA ASP A 36 8.60 -9.07 5.48
C ASP A 36 9.90 -9.53 6.11
N THR A 37 9.85 -10.12 7.31
CA THR A 37 11.04 -10.60 8.01
C THR A 37 11.66 -11.81 7.30
N VAL A 38 10.82 -12.67 6.72
CA VAL A 38 11.26 -13.83 5.93
C VAL A 38 11.93 -13.37 4.64
N PHE A 39 11.31 -12.43 3.92
CA PHE A 39 11.87 -11.90 2.68
C PHE A 39 13.14 -11.09 2.92
N LEU A 40 13.19 -10.34 4.03
CA LEU A 40 14.41 -9.63 4.42
C LEU A 40 15.56 -10.63 4.69
N ALA A 41 15.30 -11.72 5.40
CA ALA A 41 16.29 -12.75 5.66
C ALA A 41 16.82 -13.35 4.35
N TYR A 42 15.95 -13.73 3.41
CA TYR A 42 16.37 -14.22 2.09
C TYR A 42 17.23 -13.20 1.34
N SER A 43 16.90 -11.91 1.41
CA SER A 43 17.67 -10.87 0.72
C SER A 43 19.10 -10.72 1.24
N GLN A 44 19.36 -11.17 2.47
CA GLN A 44 20.65 -11.09 3.14
C GLN A 44 21.49 -12.37 3.00
N GLU A 45 20.96 -13.43 2.39
CA GLU A 45 21.70 -14.66 2.14
C GLU A 45 22.87 -14.43 1.18
N GLU A 46 24.01 -15.08 1.46
CA GLU A 46 25.19 -15.00 0.61
C GLU A 46 24.89 -15.55 -0.79
N GLY A 47 25.15 -14.77 -1.82
CA GLY A 47 24.86 -15.15 -3.20
C GLY A 47 23.41 -14.96 -3.64
N PHE A 48 22.56 -14.31 -2.84
CA PHE A 48 21.17 -14.02 -3.23
C PHE A 48 21.10 -13.29 -4.57
N SER A 49 20.19 -13.76 -5.44
CA SER A 49 19.88 -13.12 -6.72
C SER A 49 18.38 -13.14 -6.95
N LEU A 50 17.80 -11.97 -7.18
CA LEU A 50 16.35 -11.77 -7.26
C LEU A 50 15.70 -12.61 -8.39
N LEU A 51 16.26 -12.59 -9.59
CA LEU A 51 15.63 -13.27 -10.73
C LEU A 51 15.59 -14.79 -10.62
N PRO A 52 16.70 -15.49 -10.28
CA PRO A 52 16.66 -16.94 -10.02
C PRO A 52 15.72 -17.30 -8.86
N TRP A 53 15.73 -16.52 -7.79
CA TRP A 53 14.83 -16.72 -6.65
C TRP A 53 13.36 -16.60 -7.05
N LEU A 54 12.98 -15.57 -7.83
CA LEU A 54 11.62 -15.41 -8.35
C LEU A 54 11.21 -16.53 -9.28
N ALA A 55 12.12 -17.03 -10.12
CA ALA A 55 11.84 -18.15 -11.01
C ALA A 55 11.56 -19.43 -10.22
N GLU A 56 12.34 -19.71 -9.20
CA GLU A 56 12.11 -20.83 -8.30
C GLU A 56 10.78 -20.71 -7.55
N ARG A 57 10.48 -19.53 -7.00
CA ARG A 57 9.21 -19.25 -6.32
C ARG A 57 8.00 -19.45 -7.23
N TYR A 58 8.08 -18.99 -8.47
CA TYR A 58 7.02 -19.18 -9.46
C TYR A 58 6.76 -20.67 -9.73
N MET A 59 7.80 -21.46 -9.86
CA MET A 59 7.70 -22.89 -10.18
C MET A 59 7.29 -23.77 -9.00
N THR A 60 7.59 -23.35 -7.77
CA THR A 60 7.45 -24.21 -6.58
C THR A 60 6.33 -23.78 -5.63
N TRP A 61 5.96 -22.52 -5.59
CA TRP A 61 5.10 -22.00 -4.53
C TRP A 61 3.88 -21.21 -5.01
N SER A 62 4.06 -20.19 -5.80
CA SER A 62 3.00 -19.21 -6.00
C SER A 62 3.03 -18.49 -7.34
N SER A 63 1.84 -18.28 -7.91
CA SER A 63 1.64 -17.39 -9.05
C SER A 63 1.73 -15.89 -8.71
N ARG A 64 1.89 -15.52 -7.42
CA ARG A 64 2.00 -14.13 -6.95
C ARG A 64 3.39 -13.52 -7.13
N THR A 65 4.19 -14.04 -8.06
CA THR A 65 5.59 -13.65 -8.28
C THR A 65 5.78 -12.14 -8.44
N ALA A 66 4.83 -11.43 -9.07
CA ALA A 66 4.92 -9.98 -9.21
C ALA A 66 4.82 -9.26 -7.85
N VAL A 67 3.95 -9.72 -6.95
CA VAL A 67 3.80 -9.17 -5.59
C VAL A 67 5.05 -9.48 -4.77
N GLU A 68 5.55 -10.70 -4.86
CA GLU A 68 6.78 -11.12 -4.16
C GLU A 68 8.01 -10.36 -4.65
N ALA A 69 8.08 -10.03 -5.95
CA ALA A 69 9.14 -9.19 -6.50
C ALA A 69 9.11 -7.77 -5.90
N VAL A 70 7.93 -7.16 -5.81
CA VAL A 70 7.77 -5.85 -5.19
C VAL A 70 8.13 -5.90 -3.72
N LEU A 71 7.63 -6.90 -2.99
CA LEU A 71 7.94 -7.10 -1.57
C LEU A 71 9.46 -7.23 -1.35
N MET A 72 10.13 -8.09 -2.13
CA MET A 72 11.58 -8.30 -2.01
C MET A 72 12.37 -7.00 -2.23
N VAL A 73 11.97 -6.19 -3.20
CA VAL A 73 12.60 -4.87 -3.41
C VAL A 73 12.31 -3.93 -2.24
N MET A 74 11.07 -3.89 -1.78
CA MET A 74 10.66 -2.95 -0.72
C MET A 74 11.32 -3.25 0.62
N VAL A 75 11.49 -4.53 1.02
CA VAL A 75 12.14 -4.88 2.28
C VAL A 75 13.63 -4.51 2.32
N THR A 76 14.29 -4.37 1.16
CA THR A 76 15.69 -3.92 1.08
C THR A 76 15.84 -2.40 1.15
N LEU A 77 14.76 -1.65 1.00
CA LEU A 77 14.75 -0.19 1.03
C LEU A 77 14.55 0.34 2.46
N PRO A 78 14.95 1.59 2.75
CA PRO A 78 14.64 2.21 4.03
C PRO A 78 13.13 2.25 4.28
N ALA A 79 12.72 1.98 5.52
CA ALA A 79 11.31 1.94 5.93
C ALA A 79 10.48 3.18 5.52
N VAL A 80 11.11 4.35 5.44
CA VAL A 80 10.45 5.58 5.00
C VAL A 80 9.95 5.50 3.55
N VAL A 81 10.65 4.73 2.69
CA VAL A 81 10.31 4.60 1.27
C VAL A 81 8.98 3.86 1.13
N TRP A 82 8.84 2.71 1.76
CA TRP A 82 7.59 1.97 1.68
C TRP A 82 6.44 2.69 2.41
N ARG A 83 6.68 3.32 3.57
CA ARG A 83 5.64 4.10 4.27
C ARG A 83 5.01 5.16 3.36
N ILE A 84 5.84 5.86 2.61
CA ILE A 84 5.38 6.85 1.64
C ILE A 84 4.70 6.16 0.45
N ALA A 85 5.35 5.16 -0.16
CA ALA A 85 4.83 4.46 -1.32
C ALA A 85 3.46 3.84 -1.04
N ASP A 86 3.33 3.17 0.09
CA ASP A 86 2.13 2.48 0.53
C ASP A 86 0.97 3.46 0.77
N SER A 87 1.23 4.57 1.47
CA SER A 87 0.24 5.63 1.63
C SER A 87 -0.25 6.17 0.28
N PHE A 88 0.62 6.31 -0.70
CA PHE A 88 0.22 6.72 -2.06
C PHE A 88 -0.58 5.65 -2.79
N VAL A 89 -0.24 4.37 -2.64
CA VAL A 89 -1.00 3.26 -3.25
C VAL A 89 -2.44 3.26 -2.76
N VAL A 90 -2.66 3.43 -1.45
CA VAL A 90 -4.01 3.53 -0.86
C VAL A 90 -4.79 4.70 -1.47
N VAL A 91 -4.18 5.88 -1.56
CA VAL A 91 -4.83 7.07 -2.13
C VAL A 91 -5.11 6.92 -3.63
N ILE A 92 -4.17 6.34 -4.38
CA ILE A 92 -4.36 6.04 -5.81
C ILE A 92 -5.51 5.05 -6.00
N GLY A 93 -5.58 4.01 -5.17
CA GLY A 93 -6.68 3.05 -5.18
C GLY A 93 -8.02 3.71 -4.90
N ALA A 94 -8.10 4.56 -3.88
CA ALA A 94 -9.29 5.34 -3.56
C ALA A 94 -9.70 6.27 -4.71
N ALA A 95 -8.74 6.97 -5.31
CA ALA A 95 -8.99 7.87 -6.44
C ALA A 95 -9.44 7.11 -7.70
N ALA A 96 -8.83 5.96 -7.99
CA ALA A 96 -9.21 5.10 -9.11
C ALA A 96 -10.63 4.56 -8.92
N LEU A 97 -10.95 4.04 -7.73
CA LEU A 97 -12.29 3.55 -7.41
C LEU A 97 -13.33 4.68 -7.47
N THR A 98 -13.00 5.86 -6.98
CA THR A 98 -13.86 7.04 -7.10
C THR A 98 -14.18 7.33 -8.57
N ARG A 99 -13.16 7.36 -9.44
CA ARG A 99 -13.35 7.62 -10.88
C ARG A 99 -14.18 6.55 -11.59
N LEU A 100 -14.11 5.31 -11.14
CA LEU A 100 -14.91 4.21 -11.70
C LEU A 100 -16.40 4.30 -11.31
N LEU A 101 -16.68 4.78 -10.11
CA LEU A 101 -18.03 4.78 -9.55
C LEU A 101 -18.74 6.14 -9.62
N GLU A 102 -17.98 7.23 -9.73
CA GLU A 102 -18.53 8.59 -9.65
C GLU A 102 -19.52 8.91 -10.78
N LYS A 103 -20.62 9.53 -10.38
CA LYS A 103 -21.49 10.27 -11.30
C LYS A 103 -21.09 11.72 -11.27
N ARG A 104 -21.04 12.38 -12.43
CA ARG A 104 -20.56 13.75 -12.60
C ARG A 104 -21.22 14.78 -11.67
N GLU A 105 -22.48 14.56 -11.32
CA GLU A 105 -23.25 15.44 -10.44
C GLU A 105 -22.88 15.34 -8.96
N TYR A 106 -22.30 14.20 -8.54
CA TYR A 106 -22.07 13.87 -7.12
C TYR A 106 -20.62 13.48 -6.85
N ARG A 107 -19.69 13.88 -7.70
CA ARG A 107 -18.28 13.42 -7.63
C ARG A 107 -17.58 13.74 -6.30
N GLU A 108 -17.93 14.89 -5.65
CA GLU A 108 -17.39 15.27 -4.34
C GLU A 108 -17.85 14.31 -3.23
N TYR A 109 -19.09 13.85 -3.31
CA TYR A 109 -19.62 12.88 -2.35
C TYR A 109 -18.94 11.52 -2.51
N TYR A 110 -18.70 11.07 -3.74
CA TYR A 110 -17.99 9.82 -3.98
C TYR A 110 -16.55 9.89 -3.46
N SER A 111 -15.82 10.98 -3.70
CA SER A 111 -14.46 11.14 -3.18
C SER A 111 -14.43 11.10 -1.65
N PHE A 112 -15.39 11.75 -0.99
CA PHE A 112 -15.50 11.74 0.46
C PHE A 112 -15.79 10.34 1.01
N PHE A 113 -16.84 9.67 0.52
CA PHE A 113 -17.26 8.37 1.02
C PHE A 113 -16.22 7.29 0.77
N ILE A 114 -15.59 7.27 -0.41
CA ILE A 114 -14.57 6.28 -0.75
C ILE A 114 -13.31 6.51 0.09
N SER A 115 -12.88 7.77 0.27
CA SER A 115 -11.75 8.06 1.16
C SER A 115 -12.03 7.65 2.60
N LEU A 116 -13.25 7.87 3.11
CA LEU A 116 -13.65 7.43 4.44
C LEU A 116 -13.68 5.89 4.55
N MET A 117 -14.13 5.20 3.51
CA MET A 117 -14.15 3.74 3.46
C MET A 117 -12.72 3.16 3.52
N PHE A 118 -11.79 3.74 2.77
CA PHE A 118 -10.38 3.33 2.83
C PHE A 118 -9.77 3.61 4.21
N LEU A 119 -10.05 4.76 4.82
CA LEU A 119 -9.59 5.09 6.16
C LEU A 119 -10.14 4.14 7.24
N ALA A 120 -11.29 3.53 7.01
CA ALA A 120 -11.91 2.58 7.93
C ALA A 120 -11.36 1.14 7.82
N LEU A 121 -10.37 0.88 6.95
CA LEU A 121 -9.74 -0.44 6.85
C LEU A 121 -9.01 -0.81 8.16
N PRO A 122 -8.97 -2.11 8.53
CA PRO A 122 -8.40 -2.54 9.80
C PRO A 122 -6.87 -2.66 9.75
N TYR A 123 -6.16 -1.54 9.64
CA TYR A 123 -4.69 -1.49 9.51
C TYR A 123 -3.92 -2.22 10.62
N SER A 124 -4.45 -2.26 11.84
CA SER A 124 -3.84 -3.03 12.93
C SER A 124 -3.79 -4.53 12.66
N TYR A 125 -4.71 -5.03 11.84
CA TYR A 125 -4.76 -6.43 11.42
C TYR A 125 -3.75 -6.70 10.30
N MET A 126 -3.54 -5.73 9.43
CA MET A 126 -2.60 -5.81 8.31
C MET A 126 -1.16 -5.87 8.80
N SER A 127 -0.81 -5.15 9.88
CA SER A 127 0.54 -5.17 10.44
C SER A 127 1.00 -6.54 10.94
N LEU A 128 0.07 -7.47 11.22
CA LEU A 128 0.38 -8.85 11.63
C LEU A 128 0.64 -9.79 10.44
N ALA A 129 0.13 -9.45 9.26
CA ALA A 129 0.20 -10.31 8.08
C ALA A 129 1.34 -9.91 7.11
N GLY A 130 2.08 -8.86 7.43
CA GLY A 130 3.09 -8.27 6.55
C GLY A 130 2.61 -6.91 6.03
N TRP A 131 3.27 -5.90 6.46
CA TRP A 131 2.87 -4.51 6.24
C TRP A 131 2.99 -4.04 4.78
N ILE A 132 3.85 -4.68 3.97
CA ILE A 132 3.99 -4.37 2.54
C ILE A 132 2.94 -5.10 1.71
N VAL A 133 2.58 -6.32 2.08
CA VAL A 133 1.70 -7.19 1.28
C VAL A 133 0.23 -6.86 1.49
N THR A 134 -0.12 -6.28 2.62
CA THR A 134 -1.51 -6.04 3.03
C THR A 134 -2.01 -4.64 2.72
N SER A 135 -1.15 -3.77 2.24
CA SER A 135 -1.51 -2.38 1.86
C SER A 135 -1.79 -2.17 0.35
#